data_507a930a5eac62e8905234651cc421f2
#
_entry.id   507a930a5eac62e8905234651cc421f2
#
_cell.length_a   1.000
_cell.length_b   1.000
_cell.length_c   1.000
_cell.angle_alpha   90.00
_cell.angle_beta   90.00
_cell.angle_gamma   90.00
#
_symmetry.space_group_name_H-M   'P 1'
#
loop_
_entity.id
_entity.type
_entity.pdbx_description
1 polymer ?
#
loop_
_entity_poly.entity_id
_entity_poly.type
_entity_poly.pdbx_seq_one_letter_code
_entity_poly.pdbx_strand_id
1 'polypeptide(L)'
;VGALAVEERLILLEAETGAGKTEAALWRFASLLEAGQVDALYFAVPTRAAARQLHRRVNQALQRMFGAPPEAVLAIPGQAVAGEAKAQMLAGFEVLWDDGPAPQRWAAEHSARYLAARVAVGTVDQVALGGLQVKFAHLRGSSLSRALLVVDEVHASDPYMTETQRAMVQAHLDLGGHALLMSATLGAVARRRWRGEPPGDLARDAALPYPAVWTSKGLHTISADPAASKTVQMQVVKGWSGAEAAQLAVQASEAGARVLVIRNTVSRAQETFNACSDLGADRLLSVHGIPTLHHSRFAAEDRALLDQAVEQAIGKDSPMGGRIVIGTQTLEQSLDLCADLLITDLCPMDVLLQRIGRLHQIGRAHV
;
A
#
# COMPACT_ATOMS: atom_id res chain seq x y z
N VAL A 1 2.59 17.76 6.53
CA VAL A 1 3.79 16.91 6.81
C VAL A 1 5.06 17.59 6.31
N GLY A 2 5.10 18.02 5.03
CA GLY A 2 6.28 18.70 4.47
C GLY A 2 6.69 19.98 5.21
N ALA A 3 5.73 20.76 5.70
CA ALA A 3 5.98 22.00 6.44
C ALA A 3 6.38 21.81 7.92
N LEU A 4 6.44 20.57 8.43
CA LEU A 4 6.90 20.30 9.78
C LEU A 4 8.39 20.63 9.93
N ALA A 5 8.79 21.03 11.14
CA ALA A 5 10.18 21.32 11.44
C ALA A 5 11.10 20.15 11.03
N VAL A 6 12.29 20.49 10.52
CA VAL A 6 13.26 19.49 10.02
C VAL A 6 13.81 18.59 11.13
N GLU A 7 13.78 19.07 12.36
CA GLU A 7 14.22 18.34 13.55
C GLU A 7 13.26 17.23 13.98
N GLU A 8 12.01 17.24 13.47
CA GLU A 8 11.05 16.17 13.72
C GLU A 8 11.46 14.90 12.95
N ARG A 9 12.10 13.97 13.67
CA ARG A 9 12.67 12.77 13.08
C ARG A 9 11.70 11.61 12.95
N LEU A 10 10.73 11.50 13.86
CA LEU A 10 9.66 10.50 13.80
C LEU A 10 8.32 11.18 13.60
N ILE A 11 7.67 10.88 12.50
CA ILE A 11 6.33 11.37 12.19
C ILE A 11 5.42 10.17 11.96
N LEU A 12 4.24 10.17 12.60
CA LEU A 12 3.18 9.24 12.29
C LEU A 12 2.04 10.02 11.59
N LEU A 13 1.65 9.55 10.42
CA LEU A 13 0.55 10.12 9.63
C LEU A 13 -0.62 9.12 9.59
N GLU A 14 -1.69 9.47 10.25
CA GLU A 14 -2.97 8.75 10.20
C GLU A 14 -3.93 9.50 9.28
N ALA A 15 -4.23 8.93 8.13
CA ALA A 15 -5.18 9.52 7.19
C ALA A 15 -5.77 8.44 6.27
N GLU A 16 -6.97 8.68 5.78
CA GLU A 16 -7.70 7.77 4.91
C GLU A 16 -6.92 7.35 3.66
N THR A 17 -7.32 6.23 3.06
CA THR A 17 -6.84 5.85 1.73
C THR A 17 -7.26 6.92 0.72
N GLY A 18 -6.32 7.36 -0.09
CA GLY A 18 -6.57 8.44 -1.07
C GLY A 18 -6.41 9.87 -0.53
N ALA A 19 -6.14 10.07 0.76
CA ALA A 19 -5.94 11.39 1.37
C ALA A 19 -4.58 12.07 1.05
N GLY A 20 -3.83 11.57 0.06
CA GLY A 20 -2.56 12.18 -0.33
C GLY A 20 -1.36 11.82 0.56
N LYS A 21 -1.39 10.68 1.24
CA LYS A 21 -0.26 10.22 2.09
C LYS A 21 1.06 10.12 1.31
N THR A 22 1.01 9.58 0.09
CA THR A 22 2.20 9.46 -0.79
C THR A 22 2.77 10.82 -1.13
N GLU A 23 1.93 11.76 -1.50
CA GLU A 23 2.30 13.14 -1.83
C GLU A 23 2.88 13.86 -0.61
N ALA A 24 2.29 13.63 0.57
CA ALA A 24 2.81 14.18 1.82
C ALA A 24 4.21 13.62 2.17
N ALA A 25 4.47 12.34 1.89
CA ALA A 25 5.78 11.71 2.07
C ALA A 25 6.83 12.28 1.10
N LEU A 26 6.47 12.45 -0.17
CA LEU A 26 7.35 13.04 -1.17
C LEU A 26 7.65 14.51 -0.88
N TRP A 27 6.67 15.27 -0.42
CA TRP A 27 6.90 16.64 0.02
C TRP A 27 7.83 16.68 1.25
N ARG A 28 7.65 15.79 2.23
CA ARG A 28 8.59 15.69 3.36
C ARG A 28 10.00 15.37 2.89
N PHE A 29 10.14 14.44 1.96
CA PHE A 29 11.44 14.12 1.36
C PHE A 29 12.08 15.34 0.72
N ALA A 30 11.35 16.09 -0.12
CA ALA A 30 11.87 17.29 -0.77
C ALA A 30 12.32 18.33 0.25
N SER A 31 11.51 18.60 1.29
CA SER A 31 11.84 19.57 2.35
C SER A 31 13.11 19.17 3.13
N LEU A 32 13.27 17.89 3.45
CA LEU A 32 14.45 17.40 4.15
C LEU A 32 15.70 17.37 3.27
N LEU A 33 15.54 17.05 1.99
CA LEU A 33 16.62 17.07 1.00
C LEU A 33 17.14 18.51 0.79
N GLU A 34 16.25 19.46 0.63
CA GLU A 34 16.59 20.89 0.49
C GLU A 34 17.31 21.43 1.74
N ALA A 35 16.89 20.98 2.94
CA ALA A 35 17.53 21.33 4.20
C ALA A 35 18.83 20.54 4.46
N GLY A 36 19.29 19.65 3.56
CA GLY A 36 20.50 18.84 3.71
C GLY A 36 20.42 17.79 4.83
N GLN A 37 19.22 17.47 5.32
CA GLN A 37 19.02 16.48 6.41
C GLN A 37 19.06 15.03 5.90
N VAL A 38 18.66 14.81 4.66
CA VAL A 38 18.69 13.50 4.00
C VAL A 38 19.26 13.60 2.60
N ASP A 39 19.79 12.49 2.08
CA ASP A 39 20.32 12.37 0.73
C ASP A 39 19.49 11.41 -0.12
N ALA A 40 18.66 10.59 0.53
CA ALA A 40 17.91 9.51 -0.10
C ALA A 40 16.51 9.33 0.49
N LEU A 41 15.68 8.59 -0.23
CA LEU A 41 14.34 8.15 0.19
C LEU A 41 14.24 6.63 0.03
N TYR A 42 13.82 5.93 1.07
CA TYR A 42 13.32 4.56 0.96
C TYR A 42 11.84 4.51 1.33
N PHE A 43 11.01 4.09 0.37
CA PHE A 43 9.58 3.94 0.57
C PHE A 43 9.23 2.45 0.72
N ALA A 44 8.93 2.04 1.94
CA ALA A 44 8.61 0.67 2.31
C ALA A 44 7.11 0.43 2.32
N VAL A 45 6.66 -0.61 1.64
CA VAL A 45 5.26 -1.05 1.58
C VAL A 45 5.13 -2.53 1.94
N PRO A 46 3.94 -3.03 2.33
CA PRO A 46 3.80 -4.40 2.81
C PRO A 46 3.95 -5.46 1.71
N THR A 47 3.61 -5.16 0.46
CA THR A 47 3.57 -6.18 -0.60
C THR A 47 4.38 -5.79 -1.84
N ARG A 48 4.84 -6.81 -2.59
CA ARG A 48 5.53 -6.60 -3.88
C ARG A 48 4.63 -5.94 -4.94
N ALA A 49 3.33 -6.22 -4.91
CA ALA A 49 2.37 -5.60 -5.81
C ALA A 49 2.24 -4.10 -5.53
N ALA A 50 2.08 -3.72 -4.24
CA ALA A 50 2.09 -2.33 -3.81
C ALA A 50 3.39 -1.61 -4.19
N ALA A 51 4.54 -2.29 -4.04
CA ALA A 51 5.83 -1.70 -4.41
C ALA A 51 5.91 -1.38 -5.91
N ARG A 52 5.43 -2.27 -6.79
CA ARG A 52 5.40 -2.00 -8.25
C ARG A 52 4.48 -0.82 -8.61
N GLN A 53 3.30 -0.77 -8.02
CA GLN A 53 2.35 0.31 -8.27
C GLN A 53 2.88 1.65 -7.75
N LEU A 54 3.37 1.66 -6.51
CA LEU A 54 3.93 2.86 -5.90
C LEU A 54 5.19 3.34 -6.62
N HIS A 55 6.05 2.43 -7.07
CA HIS A 55 7.26 2.78 -7.83
C HIS A 55 6.92 3.63 -9.06
N ARG A 56 5.93 3.23 -9.86
CA ARG A 56 5.48 4.01 -11.03
C ARG A 56 5.01 5.41 -10.63
N ARG A 57 4.19 5.52 -9.58
CA ARG A 57 3.69 6.80 -9.07
C ARG A 57 4.81 7.69 -8.55
N VAL A 58 5.75 7.14 -7.79
CA VAL A 58 6.91 7.86 -7.26
C VAL A 58 7.79 8.35 -8.40
N ASN A 59 8.10 7.50 -9.38
CA ASN A 59 8.90 7.88 -10.53
C ASN A 59 8.28 9.05 -11.32
N GLN A 60 6.97 8.99 -11.58
CA GLN A 60 6.24 10.10 -12.23
C GLN A 60 6.23 11.39 -11.39
N ALA A 61 6.13 11.27 -10.06
CA ALA A 61 6.16 12.43 -9.18
C ALA A 61 7.55 13.08 -9.16
N LEU A 62 8.62 12.29 -9.09
CA LEU A 62 9.99 12.79 -9.15
C LEU A 62 10.26 13.59 -10.44
N GLN A 63 9.73 13.14 -11.57
CA GLN A 63 9.84 13.84 -12.85
C GLN A 63 9.19 15.23 -12.84
N ARG A 64 8.15 15.41 -12.04
CA ARG A 64 7.48 16.71 -11.87
C ARG A 64 8.14 17.59 -10.82
N MET A 65 8.83 17.01 -9.85
CA MET A 65 9.42 17.71 -8.71
C MET A 65 10.82 18.23 -9.00
N PHE A 66 11.60 17.55 -9.83
CA PHE A 66 13.01 17.85 -10.03
C PHE A 66 13.33 18.07 -11.52
N GLY A 67 14.15 19.10 -11.81
CA GLY A 67 14.63 19.36 -13.18
C GLY A 67 15.54 18.25 -13.74
N ALA A 68 16.28 17.56 -12.85
CA ALA A 68 17.05 16.37 -13.17
C ALA A 68 16.65 15.26 -12.18
N PRO A 69 15.55 14.55 -12.45
CA PRO A 69 14.98 13.61 -11.49
C PRO A 69 15.88 12.39 -11.32
N PRO A 70 16.06 11.89 -10.08
CA PRO A 70 16.65 10.58 -9.88
C PRO A 70 15.69 9.48 -10.37
N GLU A 71 16.23 8.41 -10.95
CA GLU A 71 15.45 7.21 -11.23
C GLU A 71 15.12 6.49 -9.93
N ALA A 72 13.83 6.20 -9.71
CA ALA A 72 13.43 5.38 -8.57
C ALA A 72 13.79 3.92 -8.82
N VAL A 73 14.45 3.26 -7.86
CA VAL A 73 14.77 1.83 -7.91
C VAL A 73 13.61 1.03 -7.34
N LEU A 74 13.20 -0.03 -8.06
CA LEU A 74 12.26 -1.01 -7.55
C LEU A 74 13.00 -2.07 -6.71
N ALA A 75 12.90 -1.96 -5.39
CA ALA A 75 13.59 -2.82 -4.44
C ALA A 75 12.84 -4.13 -4.18
N ILE A 76 12.72 -4.96 -5.21
CA ILE A 76 12.13 -6.30 -5.17
C ILE A 76 13.17 -7.32 -5.65
N PRO A 77 13.54 -8.32 -4.83
CA PRO A 77 14.50 -9.34 -5.24
C PRO A 77 14.09 -10.04 -6.53
N GLY A 78 15.07 -10.21 -7.44
CA GLY A 78 14.87 -10.82 -8.75
C GLY A 78 14.31 -9.86 -9.82
N GLN A 79 14.17 -8.56 -9.52
CA GLN A 79 13.76 -7.54 -10.47
C GLN A 79 14.76 -6.39 -10.46
N ALA A 80 15.45 -6.19 -11.57
CA ALA A 80 16.33 -5.03 -11.76
C ALA A 80 15.56 -3.98 -12.57
N VAL A 81 15.01 -2.99 -11.87
CA VAL A 81 14.21 -1.89 -12.45
C VAL A 81 14.65 -0.57 -11.83
N ALA A 82 14.95 0.41 -12.66
CA ALA A 82 15.25 1.78 -12.24
C ALA A 82 14.57 2.76 -13.20
N GLY A 83 13.75 3.66 -12.67
CA GLY A 83 12.88 4.48 -13.49
C GLY A 83 11.92 3.63 -14.33
N GLU A 84 11.99 3.77 -15.64
CA GLU A 84 11.26 2.94 -16.61
C GLU A 84 12.11 1.80 -17.16
N ALA A 85 13.45 1.88 -16.99
CA ALA A 85 14.39 0.91 -17.51
C ALA A 85 14.33 -0.41 -16.74
N LYS A 86 14.44 -1.51 -17.49
CA LYS A 86 14.48 -2.87 -16.98
C LYS A 86 15.77 -3.55 -17.40
N ALA A 87 16.26 -4.43 -16.55
CA ALA A 87 17.44 -5.21 -16.89
C ALA A 87 17.15 -6.71 -16.86
N GLN A 88 17.86 -7.44 -17.72
CA GLN A 88 17.95 -8.89 -17.66
C GLN A 88 19.26 -9.28 -16.97
N MET A 89 19.16 -10.22 -16.04
CA MET A 89 20.32 -10.84 -15.43
C MET A 89 20.80 -11.99 -16.31
N LEU A 90 22.00 -11.87 -16.84
CA LEU A 90 22.64 -12.88 -17.66
C LEU A 90 23.44 -13.89 -16.81
N ALA A 91 23.86 -15.01 -17.43
CA ALA A 91 24.78 -15.94 -16.81
C ALA A 91 26.10 -15.24 -16.47
N GLY A 92 26.65 -15.51 -15.25
CA GLY A 92 27.86 -14.82 -14.79
C GLY A 92 27.63 -13.52 -14.04
N PHE A 93 26.37 -13.21 -13.65
CA PHE A 93 25.96 -12.01 -12.92
C PHE A 93 26.13 -10.69 -13.69
N GLU A 94 26.23 -10.75 -14.99
CA GLU A 94 26.16 -9.59 -15.85
C GLU A 94 24.72 -9.06 -15.92
N VAL A 95 24.58 -7.74 -15.91
CA VAL A 95 23.27 -7.07 -15.97
C VAL A 95 23.19 -6.25 -17.25
N LEU A 96 22.24 -6.61 -18.11
CA LEU A 96 22.00 -5.91 -19.37
C LEU A 96 20.73 -5.07 -19.26
N TRP A 97 20.88 -3.75 -19.32
CA TRP A 97 19.78 -2.78 -19.32
C TRP A 97 19.22 -2.56 -20.73
N ASP A 98 17.90 -2.48 -20.87
CA ASP A 98 17.19 -2.33 -22.14
C ASP A 98 17.46 -0.99 -22.85
N ASP A 99 17.78 0.08 -22.08
CA ASP A 99 18.15 1.40 -22.61
C ASP A 99 19.61 1.80 -22.30
N GLY A 100 20.45 0.82 -21.97
CA GLY A 100 21.88 0.99 -21.72
C GLY A 100 22.26 1.22 -20.25
N PRO A 101 23.55 1.11 -19.93
CA PRO A 101 24.04 1.27 -18.58
C PRO A 101 24.00 2.73 -18.12
N ALA A 102 23.60 2.97 -16.87
CA ALA A 102 23.69 4.27 -16.21
C ALA A 102 24.26 4.11 -14.80
N PRO A 103 25.16 5.00 -14.34
CA PRO A 103 25.85 4.86 -13.06
C PRO A 103 24.90 4.76 -11.85
N GLN A 104 23.73 5.38 -11.89
CA GLN A 104 22.75 5.37 -10.82
C GLN A 104 21.98 4.04 -10.72
N ARG A 105 22.06 3.13 -11.71
CA ARG A 105 21.31 1.86 -11.77
C ARG A 105 21.98 0.73 -11.01
N TRP A 106 23.23 0.87 -10.63
CA TRP A 106 24.01 -0.15 -9.90
C TRP A 106 23.31 -0.65 -8.61
N ALA A 107 22.50 0.21 -7.98
CA ALA A 107 21.76 -0.15 -6.80
C ALA A 107 20.64 -1.16 -7.08
N ALA A 108 20.03 -1.13 -8.28
CA ALA A 108 18.98 -2.05 -8.69
C ALA A 108 19.50 -3.46 -9.07
N GLU A 109 20.80 -3.58 -9.33
CA GLU A 109 21.42 -4.82 -9.84
C GLU A 109 21.57 -5.91 -8.76
N HIS A 110 21.55 -5.54 -7.48
CA HIS A 110 21.72 -6.50 -6.40
C HIS A 110 20.93 -6.09 -5.15
N SER A 111 20.20 -7.06 -4.57
CA SER A 111 19.31 -6.79 -3.43
C SER A 111 19.98 -6.21 -2.18
N ALA A 112 21.29 -6.44 -1.98
CA ALA A 112 22.05 -5.82 -0.89
C ALA A 112 22.25 -4.31 -1.06
N ARG A 113 22.08 -3.78 -2.26
CA ARG A 113 22.36 -2.39 -2.64
C ARG A 113 21.10 -1.51 -2.73
N TYR A 114 19.90 -2.09 -2.66
CA TYR A 114 18.65 -1.35 -2.85
C TYR A 114 18.52 -0.10 -1.98
N LEU A 115 18.96 -0.19 -0.71
CA LEU A 115 18.89 0.93 0.22
C LEU A 115 19.94 2.02 -0.02
N ALA A 116 20.91 1.77 -0.89
CA ALA A 116 21.89 2.76 -1.32
C ALA A 116 21.43 3.58 -2.55
N ALA A 117 20.27 3.27 -3.11
CA ALA A 117 19.67 4.08 -4.15
C ALA A 117 19.25 5.45 -3.60
N ARG A 118 19.34 6.49 -4.45
CA ARG A 118 18.88 7.82 -4.07
C ARG A 118 17.38 7.88 -3.79
N VAL A 119 16.60 7.13 -4.56
CA VAL A 119 15.18 6.85 -4.30
C VAL A 119 14.94 5.37 -4.55
N ALA A 120 14.36 4.68 -3.57
CA ALA A 120 13.95 3.29 -3.74
C ALA A 120 12.54 3.08 -3.21
N VAL A 121 11.80 2.20 -3.86
CA VAL A 121 10.47 1.73 -3.45
C VAL A 121 10.51 0.21 -3.37
N GLY A 122 10.18 -0.34 -2.21
CA GLY A 122 10.28 -1.78 -2.01
C GLY A 122 9.44 -2.28 -0.85
N THR A 123 9.62 -3.55 -0.51
CA THR A 123 8.92 -4.12 0.64
C THR A 123 9.63 -3.79 1.94
N VAL A 124 8.87 -3.76 3.03
CA VAL A 124 9.38 -3.52 4.39
C VAL A 124 10.42 -4.57 4.81
N ASP A 125 10.32 -5.80 4.28
CA ASP A 125 11.30 -6.87 4.55
C ASP A 125 12.73 -6.47 4.18
N GLN A 126 12.92 -5.71 3.07
CA GLN A 126 14.25 -5.29 2.63
C GLN A 126 14.92 -4.36 3.65
N VAL A 127 14.13 -3.55 4.35
CA VAL A 127 14.62 -2.68 5.41
C VAL A 127 14.87 -3.49 6.69
N ALA A 128 13.93 -4.37 7.06
CA ALA A 128 14.06 -5.23 8.23
C ALA A 128 15.33 -6.08 8.22
N LEU A 129 15.79 -6.52 7.03
CA LEU A 129 17.07 -7.23 6.87
C LEU A 129 18.29 -6.40 7.34
N GLY A 130 18.20 -5.09 7.41
CA GLY A 130 19.24 -4.22 7.96
C GLY A 130 19.38 -4.30 9.47
N GLY A 131 18.30 -4.69 10.18
CA GLY A 131 18.27 -4.88 11.63
C GLY A 131 18.50 -6.33 12.10
N LEU A 132 18.66 -7.28 11.18
CA LEU A 132 18.83 -8.69 11.49
C LEU A 132 20.30 -9.12 11.32
N GLN A 133 20.70 -10.23 11.97
CA GLN A 133 22.04 -10.82 11.83
C GLN A 133 22.15 -11.64 10.53
N VAL A 134 22.06 -10.95 9.40
CA VAL A 134 22.12 -11.56 8.07
C VAL A 134 23.25 -10.94 7.23
N LYS A 135 23.65 -11.65 6.17
CA LYS A 135 24.65 -11.13 5.22
C LYS A 135 24.25 -9.74 4.69
N PHE A 136 25.20 -8.82 4.68
CA PHE A 136 25.02 -7.44 4.24
C PHE A 136 24.13 -6.55 5.11
N ALA A 137 23.79 -6.94 6.35
CA ALA A 137 23.00 -6.11 7.27
C ALA A 137 23.62 -4.73 7.51
N HIS A 138 24.95 -4.70 7.78
CA HIS A 138 25.68 -3.43 7.99
C HIS A 138 25.65 -2.51 6.77
N LEU A 139 25.78 -3.07 5.55
CA LEU A 139 25.68 -2.29 4.31
C LEU A 139 24.29 -1.67 4.17
N ARG A 140 23.23 -2.43 4.47
CA ARG A 140 21.86 -1.94 4.43
C ARG A 140 21.64 -0.84 5.48
N GLY A 141 22.04 -1.07 6.71
CA GLY A 141 21.88 -0.09 7.79
C GLY A 141 22.63 1.22 7.53
N SER A 142 23.89 1.14 7.10
CA SER A 142 24.68 2.34 6.77
C SER A 142 24.14 3.09 5.55
N SER A 143 23.65 2.37 4.53
CA SER A 143 23.04 3.01 3.37
C SER A 143 21.75 3.75 3.72
N LEU A 144 21.00 3.26 4.70
CA LEU A 144 19.74 3.88 5.16
C LEU A 144 19.98 5.12 6.04
N SER A 145 21.15 5.26 6.68
CA SER A 145 21.39 6.26 7.74
C SER A 145 21.08 7.71 7.34
N ARG A 146 21.24 8.06 6.06
CA ARG A 146 20.93 9.38 5.52
C ARG A 146 19.69 9.39 4.61
N ALA A 147 18.81 8.41 4.76
CA ALA A 147 17.57 8.35 4.02
C ALA A 147 16.36 8.79 4.87
N LEU A 148 15.35 9.38 4.24
CA LEU A 148 14.01 9.37 4.81
C LEU A 148 13.44 7.97 4.63
N LEU A 149 13.21 7.28 5.73
CA LEU A 149 12.51 6.01 5.75
C LEU A 149 11.00 6.25 5.84
N VAL A 150 10.27 5.96 4.78
CA VAL A 150 8.80 5.95 4.79
C VAL A 150 8.32 4.51 4.91
N VAL A 151 7.47 4.23 5.88
CA VAL A 151 6.80 2.92 6.03
C VAL A 151 5.31 3.13 5.90
N ASP A 152 4.74 2.58 4.84
CA ASP A 152 3.29 2.63 4.62
C ASP A 152 2.60 1.39 5.17
N GLU A 153 1.35 1.56 5.57
CA GLU A 153 0.49 0.52 6.15
C GLU A 153 1.13 -0.18 7.36
N VAL A 154 1.71 0.59 8.29
CA VAL A 154 2.41 0.06 9.47
C VAL A 154 1.55 -0.81 10.40
N HIS A 155 0.22 -0.81 10.22
CA HIS A 155 -0.72 -1.68 10.92
C HIS A 155 -0.79 -3.10 10.33
N ALA A 156 -0.35 -3.29 9.08
CA ALA A 156 -0.50 -4.56 8.34
C ALA A 156 0.46 -5.67 8.79
N SER A 157 1.24 -5.43 9.85
CA SER A 157 2.25 -6.37 10.36
C SER A 157 1.74 -7.15 11.56
N ASP A 158 2.09 -8.44 11.62
CA ASP A 158 1.89 -9.23 12.84
C ASP A 158 2.73 -8.68 14.03
N PRO A 159 2.46 -9.11 15.27
CA PRO A 159 3.16 -8.58 16.45
C PRO A 159 4.68 -8.74 16.40
N TYR A 160 5.20 -9.83 15.84
CA TYR A 160 6.64 -10.06 15.71
C TYR A 160 7.26 -9.12 14.68
N MET A 161 6.64 -8.99 13.53
CA MET A 161 7.08 -8.07 12.48
C MET A 161 7.01 -6.62 12.95
N THR A 162 5.96 -6.25 13.70
CA THR A 162 5.83 -4.91 14.28
C THR A 162 7.00 -4.59 15.22
N GLU A 163 7.39 -5.50 16.11
CA GLU A 163 8.54 -5.27 17.01
C GLU A 163 9.88 -5.23 16.27
N THR A 164 10.05 -6.08 15.25
CA THR A 164 11.25 -6.03 14.39
C THR A 164 11.35 -4.70 13.65
N GLN A 165 10.25 -4.23 13.07
CA GLN A 165 10.20 -2.93 12.39
C GLN A 165 10.44 -1.79 13.40
N ARG A 166 9.87 -1.85 14.59
CA ARG A 166 10.06 -0.84 15.64
C ARG A 166 11.53 -0.74 16.06
N ALA A 167 12.17 -1.87 16.31
CA ALA A 167 13.59 -1.90 16.65
C ALA A 167 14.46 -1.30 15.53
N MET A 168 14.14 -1.61 14.28
CA MET A 168 14.84 -1.08 13.11
C MET A 168 14.62 0.43 12.95
N VAL A 169 13.40 0.92 13.08
CA VAL A 169 13.09 2.37 13.03
C VAL A 169 13.80 3.09 14.17
N GLN A 170 13.80 2.52 15.40
CA GLN A 170 14.50 3.13 16.52
C GLN A 170 16.01 3.22 16.26
N ALA A 171 16.64 2.14 15.79
CA ALA A 171 18.07 2.15 15.43
C ALA A 171 18.38 3.19 14.34
N HIS A 172 17.48 3.35 13.36
CA HIS A 172 17.62 4.39 12.33
C HIS A 172 17.54 5.81 12.91
N LEU A 173 16.61 6.05 13.83
CA LEU A 173 16.47 7.33 14.53
C LEU A 173 17.69 7.64 15.44
N ASP A 174 18.22 6.62 16.11
CA ASP A 174 19.41 6.76 16.99
C ASP A 174 20.65 7.16 16.18
N LEU A 175 20.75 6.72 14.93
CA LEU A 175 21.79 7.14 13.98
C LEU A 175 21.53 8.53 13.36
N GLY A 176 20.48 9.22 13.77
CA GLY A 176 20.14 10.56 13.29
C GLY A 176 19.24 10.55 12.03
N GLY A 177 18.70 9.41 11.63
CA GLY A 177 17.81 9.27 10.50
C GLY A 177 16.42 9.88 10.72
N HIS A 178 15.63 9.93 9.66
CA HIS A 178 14.25 10.43 9.65
C HIS A 178 13.29 9.32 9.23
N ALA A 179 12.19 9.16 9.96
CA ALA A 179 11.16 8.16 9.67
C ALA A 179 9.77 8.81 9.58
N LEU A 180 9.01 8.43 8.56
CA LEU A 180 7.60 8.75 8.38
C LEU A 180 6.81 7.45 8.31
N LEU A 181 6.00 7.19 9.32
CA LEU A 181 5.14 6.01 9.41
C LEU A 181 3.72 6.42 9.01
N MET A 182 3.12 5.69 8.09
CA MET A 182 1.80 6.03 7.56
C MET A 182 0.83 4.86 7.71
N SER A 183 -0.41 5.19 8.00
CA SER A 183 -1.50 4.21 8.06
C SER A 183 -2.85 4.89 7.87
N ALA A 184 -3.80 4.14 7.30
CA ALA A 184 -5.20 4.54 7.33
C ALA A 184 -5.90 4.11 8.62
N THR A 185 -5.42 3.07 9.30
CA THR A 185 -6.13 2.40 10.40
C THR A 185 -5.19 1.99 11.54
N LEU A 186 -4.26 2.89 11.95
CA LEU A 186 -3.25 2.55 12.94
C LEU A 186 -3.85 2.22 14.32
N GLY A 187 -4.80 3.03 14.76
CA GLY A 187 -5.44 2.90 16.06
C GLY A 187 -4.56 3.31 17.24
N ALA A 188 -5.18 3.55 18.38
CA ALA A 188 -4.52 4.15 19.54
C ALA A 188 -3.42 3.28 20.14
N VAL A 189 -3.64 1.97 20.24
CA VAL A 189 -2.68 1.03 20.84
C VAL A 189 -1.40 0.96 20.00
N ALA A 190 -1.53 0.80 18.70
CA ALA A 190 -0.37 0.75 17.79
C ALA A 190 0.36 2.09 17.75
N ARG A 191 -0.37 3.21 17.69
CA ARG A 191 0.19 4.56 17.74
C ARG A 191 1.06 4.77 18.98
N ARG A 192 0.53 4.44 20.18
CA ARG A 192 1.29 4.55 21.43
C ARG A 192 2.54 3.67 21.41
N ARG A 193 2.42 2.44 20.92
CA ARG A 193 3.56 1.52 20.78
C ARG A 193 4.66 2.11 19.91
N TRP A 194 4.30 2.69 18.75
CA TRP A 194 5.28 3.34 17.87
C TRP A 194 5.95 4.57 18.50
N ARG A 195 5.25 5.28 19.36
CA ARG A 195 5.75 6.47 20.06
C ARG A 195 6.46 6.14 21.39
N GLY A 196 6.48 4.88 21.80
CA GLY A 196 7.03 4.47 23.10
C GLY A 196 6.21 4.98 24.28
N GLU A 197 4.92 5.26 24.10
CA GLU A 197 4.01 5.75 25.12
C GLU A 197 3.37 4.60 25.90
N PRO A 198 3.03 4.79 27.20
CA PRO A 198 2.31 3.80 27.97
C PRO A 198 0.88 3.58 27.42
N PRO A 199 0.22 2.46 27.81
CA PRO A 199 -1.17 2.24 27.50
C PRO A 199 -2.04 3.43 27.92
N GLY A 200 -3.01 3.78 27.09
CA GLY A 200 -3.88 4.93 27.29
C GLY A 200 -5.27 4.55 27.81
N ASP A 201 -6.07 5.57 28.04
CA ASP A 201 -7.48 5.45 28.36
C ASP A 201 -8.31 5.43 27.07
N LEU A 202 -9.23 4.48 26.94
CA LEU A 202 -10.04 4.28 25.74
C LEU A 202 -10.90 5.52 25.41
N ALA A 203 -11.47 6.18 26.41
CA ALA A 203 -12.35 7.33 26.20
C ALA A 203 -11.54 8.54 25.66
N ARG A 204 -10.34 8.75 26.20
CA ARG A 204 -9.44 9.77 25.71
C ARG A 204 -8.96 9.47 24.30
N ASP A 205 -8.60 8.23 24.02
CA ASP A 205 -8.12 7.81 22.72
C ASP A 205 -9.21 7.92 21.64
N ALA A 206 -10.46 7.62 21.99
CA ALA A 206 -11.61 7.76 21.10
C ALA A 206 -11.97 9.22 20.78
N ALA A 207 -11.59 10.17 21.63
CA ALA A 207 -11.82 11.59 21.43
C ALA A 207 -10.71 12.27 20.58
N LEU A 208 -9.65 11.55 20.23
CA LEU A 208 -8.56 12.11 19.42
C LEU A 208 -8.99 12.33 17.97
N PRO A 209 -8.51 13.41 17.34
CA PRO A 209 -8.89 13.72 15.98
C PRO A 209 -8.33 12.72 14.97
N TYR A 210 -9.08 12.52 13.88
CA TYR A 210 -8.69 11.81 12.69
C TYR A 210 -9.23 12.57 11.47
N PRO A 211 -8.44 12.80 10.41
CA PRO A 211 -7.01 12.46 10.25
C PRO A 211 -6.08 13.28 11.15
N ALA A 212 -4.87 12.77 11.40
CA ALA A 212 -3.92 13.43 12.31
C ALA A 212 -2.45 13.15 11.95
N VAL A 213 -1.57 14.07 12.35
CA VAL A 213 -0.11 13.90 12.32
C VAL A 213 0.42 13.95 13.75
N TRP A 214 1.22 12.98 14.10
CA TRP A 214 1.86 12.87 15.41
C TRP A 214 3.36 13.06 15.27
N THR A 215 3.91 13.92 16.11
CA THR A 215 5.34 14.23 16.16
C THR A 215 5.85 14.09 17.60
N SER A 216 7.14 14.30 17.83
CA SER A 216 7.70 14.36 19.19
C SER A 216 7.07 15.48 20.02
N LYS A 217 6.64 16.58 19.37
CA LYS A 217 6.01 17.73 20.02
C LYS A 217 4.51 17.57 20.26
N GLY A 218 3.91 16.49 19.78
CA GLY A 218 2.51 16.19 20.01
C GLY A 218 1.69 15.97 18.74
N LEU A 219 0.41 16.29 18.85
CA LEU A 219 -0.61 16.09 17.81
C LEU A 219 -0.78 17.36 16.97
N HIS A 220 -0.78 17.17 15.66
CA HIS A 220 -1.21 18.18 14.68
C HIS A 220 -2.48 17.67 13.99
N THR A 221 -3.58 18.38 14.17
CA THR A 221 -4.84 18.09 13.51
C THR A 221 -4.74 18.44 12.01
N ILE A 222 -5.21 17.57 11.17
CA ILE A 222 -5.40 17.84 9.74
C ILE A 222 -6.86 18.26 9.57
N SER A 223 -7.11 19.40 8.93
CA SER A 223 -8.46 19.76 8.54
C SER A 223 -8.93 18.81 7.46
N ALA A 224 -9.90 17.93 7.81
CA ALA A 224 -10.60 17.15 6.81
C ALA A 224 -11.55 18.06 6.03
N ASP A 225 -11.59 17.92 4.71
CA ASP A 225 -12.64 18.55 3.91
C ASP A 225 -13.98 17.85 4.25
N PRO A 226 -14.97 18.56 4.77
CA PRO A 226 -16.30 17.98 5.03
C PRO A 226 -16.93 17.37 3.78
N ALA A 227 -16.64 17.87 2.59
CA ALA A 227 -17.07 17.30 1.32
C ALA A 227 -16.39 15.97 1.01
N ALA A 228 -15.28 15.65 1.65
CA ALA A 228 -14.59 14.37 1.54
C ALA A 228 -15.10 13.30 2.52
N SER A 229 -16.10 13.60 3.35
CA SER A 229 -16.67 12.61 4.27
C SER A 229 -17.52 11.58 3.52
N LYS A 230 -17.29 10.29 3.81
CA LYS A 230 -17.97 9.16 3.20
C LYS A 230 -18.93 8.52 4.19
N THR A 231 -20.20 8.43 3.82
CA THR A 231 -21.19 7.67 4.59
C THR A 231 -21.40 6.30 3.95
N VAL A 232 -21.23 5.24 4.73
CA VAL A 232 -21.44 3.86 4.28
C VAL A 232 -22.60 3.28 5.07
N GLN A 233 -23.60 2.77 4.36
CA GLN A 233 -24.68 2.00 4.96
C GLN A 233 -24.22 0.56 5.12
N MET A 234 -24.26 0.04 6.35
CA MET A 234 -23.88 -1.33 6.67
C MET A 234 -25.12 -2.16 6.98
N GLN A 235 -25.18 -3.36 6.40
CA GLN A 235 -26.19 -4.35 6.71
C GLN A 235 -25.54 -5.68 7.09
N VAL A 236 -25.90 -6.22 8.23
CA VAL A 236 -25.45 -7.54 8.67
C VAL A 236 -26.45 -8.58 8.18
N VAL A 237 -26.00 -9.50 7.34
CA VAL A 237 -26.78 -10.65 6.85
C VAL A 237 -26.47 -11.87 7.72
N LYS A 238 -27.49 -12.57 8.20
CA LYS A 238 -27.32 -13.83 8.93
C LYS A 238 -27.10 -14.95 7.92
N GLY A 239 -25.88 -15.42 7.87
CA GLY A 239 -25.47 -16.45 6.93
C GLY A 239 -24.11 -16.15 6.32
N TRP A 240 -23.49 -17.14 5.71
CA TRP A 240 -22.17 -17.04 5.11
C TRP A 240 -21.98 -17.96 3.91
N SER A 241 -23.11 -18.48 3.39
CA SER A 241 -23.06 -19.36 2.21
C SER A 241 -22.61 -18.57 0.97
N GLY A 242 -21.94 -19.27 0.06
CA GLY A 242 -21.58 -18.72 -1.24
C GLY A 242 -22.81 -18.34 -2.07
N ALA A 243 -23.89 -19.11 -1.96
CA ALA A 243 -25.13 -18.87 -2.69
C ALA A 243 -25.83 -17.55 -2.32
N GLU A 244 -25.93 -17.26 -1.01
CA GLU A 244 -26.52 -15.97 -0.55
C GLU A 244 -25.71 -14.77 -1.04
N ALA A 245 -24.37 -14.85 -0.90
CA ALA A 245 -23.49 -13.80 -1.39
C ALA A 245 -23.59 -13.63 -2.92
N ALA A 246 -23.70 -14.74 -3.65
CA ALA A 246 -23.88 -14.74 -5.11
C ALA A 246 -25.19 -14.10 -5.55
N GLN A 247 -26.31 -14.43 -4.90
CA GLN A 247 -27.61 -13.83 -5.20
C GLN A 247 -27.57 -12.30 -5.04
N LEU A 248 -27.03 -11.81 -3.92
CA LEU A 248 -26.87 -10.37 -3.69
C LEU A 248 -25.96 -9.72 -4.75
N ALA A 249 -24.85 -10.37 -5.09
CA ALA A 249 -23.89 -9.84 -6.06
C ALA A 249 -24.49 -9.78 -7.46
N VAL A 250 -25.18 -10.83 -7.91
CA VAL A 250 -25.82 -10.89 -9.23
C VAL A 250 -26.92 -9.84 -9.33
N GLN A 251 -27.84 -9.80 -8.35
CA GLN A 251 -28.92 -8.81 -8.33
C GLN A 251 -28.40 -7.37 -8.40
N ALA A 252 -27.38 -7.03 -7.62
CA ALA A 252 -26.80 -5.70 -7.64
C ALA A 252 -26.09 -5.39 -8.98
N SER A 253 -25.38 -6.37 -9.55
CA SER A 253 -24.72 -6.18 -10.83
C SER A 253 -25.69 -6.03 -12.00
N GLU A 254 -26.84 -6.71 -11.95
CA GLU A 254 -27.93 -6.53 -12.91
C GLU A 254 -28.53 -5.12 -12.85
N ALA A 255 -28.60 -4.54 -11.66
CA ALA A 255 -28.97 -3.16 -11.43
C ALA A 255 -27.87 -2.14 -11.82
N GLY A 256 -26.74 -2.60 -12.34
CA GLY A 256 -25.65 -1.77 -12.83
C GLY A 256 -24.52 -1.52 -11.85
N ALA A 257 -24.56 -2.07 -10.63
CA ALA A 257 -23.53 -1.84 -9.62
C ALA A 257 -22.25 -2.62 -9.90
N ARG A 258 -21.11 -2.01 -9.58
CA ARG A 258 -19.80 -2.66 -9.52
C ARG A 258 -19.67 -3.29 -8.12
N VAL A 259 -19.71 -4.61 -8.08
CA VAL A 259 -19.76 -5.40 -6.85
C VAL A 259 -18.40 -5.98 -6.54
N LEU A 260 -17.89 -5.70 -5.35
CA LEU A 260 -16.68 -6.30 -4.79
C LEU A 260 -17.06 -7.32 -3.70
N VAL A 261 -16.70 -8.58 -3.90
CA VAL A 261 -16.92 -9.64 -2.91
C VAL A 261 -15.58 -10.08 -2.33
N ILE A 262 -15.39 -9.87 -1.04
CA ILE A 262 -14.16 -10.27 -0.32
C ILE A 262 -14.49 -11.35 0.69
N ARG A 263 -14.01 -12.57 0.44
CA ARG A 263 -14.18 -13.71 1.35
C ARG A 263 -12.89 -13.96 2.12
N ASN A 264 -13.01 -14.45 3.35
CA ASN A 264 -11.84 -14.67 4.22
C ASN A 264 -10.99 -15.88 3.80
N THR A 265 -11.52 -16.79 2.99
CA THR A 265 -10.80 -17.97 2.52
C THR A 265 -10.98 -18.19 1.02
N VAL A 266 -9.99 -18.85 0.40
CA VAL A 266 -10.04 -19.21 -1.02
C VAL A 266 -11.24 -20.13 -1.30
N SER A 267 -11.51 -21.12 -0.43
CA SER A 267 -12.66 -22.03 -0.62
C SER A 267 -13.98 -21.28 -0.67
N ARG A 268 -14.20 -20.29 0.23
CA ARG A 268 -15.42 -19.47 0.20
C ARG A 268 -15.50 -18.58 -1.01
N ALA A 269 -14.38 -18.02 -1.46
CA ALA A 269 -14.34 -17.26 -2.70
C ALA A 269 -14.72 -18.13 -3.90
N GLN A 270 -14.20 -19.35 -3.98
CA GLN A 270 -14.56 -20.33 -5.02
C GLN A 270 -16.03 -20.76 -4.94
N GLU A 271 -16.55 -21.04 -3.74
CA GLU A 271 -17.98 -21.32 -3.53
C GLU A 271 -18.86 -20.21 -4.06
N THR A 272 -18.56 -18.95 -3.72
CA THR A 272 -19.31 -17.81 -4.21
C THR A 272 -19.19 -17.63 -5.73
N PHE A 273 -18.00 -17.84 -6.28
CA PHE A 273 -17.74 -17.77 -7.72
C PHE A 273 -18.57 -18.81 -8.49
N ASN A 274 -18.56 -20.06 -8.04
CA ASN A 274 -19.33 -21.15 -8.64
C ASN A 274 -20.83 -20.82 -8.58
N ALA A 275 -21.33 -20.35 -7.42
CA ALA A 275 -22.73 -19.98 -7.29
C ALA A 275 -23.12 -18.80 -8.21
N CYS A 276 -22.25 -17.83 -8.42
CA CYS A 276 -22.49 -16.77 -9.43
C CYS A 276 -22.54 -17.35 -10.86
N SER A 277 -21.65 -18.28 -11.18
CA SER A 277 -21.63 -18.96 -12.49
C SER A 277 -22.90 -19.80 -12.73
N ASP A 278 -23.37 -20.52 -11.71
CA ASP A 278 -24.61 -21.31 -11.77
C ASP A 278 -25.85 -20.43 -11.97
N LEU A 279 -25.82 -19.18 -11.48
CA LEU A 279 -26.86 -18.18 -11.75
C LEU A 279 -26.75 -17.55 -13.14
N GLY A 280 -25.79 -17.97 -13.96
CA GLY A 280 -25.59 -17.46 -15.31
C GLY A 280 -25.04 -16.03 -15.36
N ALA A 281 -24.23 -15.64 -14.35
CA ALA A 281 -23.69 -14.29 -14.26
C ALA A 281 -22.60 -14.04 -15.32
N ASP A 282 -22.97 -13.39 -16.41
CA ASP A 282 -22.08 -12.96 -17.49
C ASP A 282 -21.23 -11.73 -17.14
N ARG A 283 -21.46 -11.14 -15.96
CA ARG A 283 -20.79 -9.94 -15.44
C ARG A 283 -19.65 -10.23 -14.48
N LEU A 284 -19.28 -11.50 -14.35
CA LEU A 284 -18.10 -11.91 -13.57
C LEU A 284 -16.83 -11.31 -14.19
N LEU A 285 -15.86 -10.99 -13.33
CA LEU A 285 -14.50 -10.66 -13.76
C LEU A 285 -14.00 -11.72 -14.71
N SER A 286 -13.46 -11.33 -15.85
CA SER A 286 -12.87 -12.25 -16.83
C SER A 286 -11.50 -11.76 -17.30
N VAL A 287 -10.63 -12.71 -17.61
CA VAL A 287 -9.34 -12.49 -18.28
C VAL A 287 -9.37 -13.25 -19.59
N HIS A 288 -9.16 -12.56 -20.70
CA HIS A 288 -9.26 -13.13 -22.06
C HIS A 288 -10.60 -13.86 -22.33
N GLY A 289 -11.70 -13.36 -21.74
CA GLY A 289 -13.03 -13.96 -21.88
C GLY A 289 -13.30 -15.17 -20.96
N ILE A 290 -12.36 -15.56 -20.12
CA ILE A 290 -12.51 -16.66 -19.15
C ILE A 290 -12.89 -16.05 -17.79
N PRO A 291 -14.10 -16.37 -17.24
CA PRO A 291 -14.47 -15.94 -15.91
C PRO A 291 -13.45 -16.40 -14.86
N THR A 292 -13.14 -15.52 -13.93
CA THR A 292 -12.11 -15.77 -12.94
C THR A 292 -12.38 -15.07 -11.61
N LEU A 293 -11.60 -15.42 -10.58
CA LEU A 293 -11.58 -14.79 -9.27
C LEU A 293 -10.16 -14.47 -8.85
N HIS A 294 -9.97 -13.70 -7.78
CA HIS A 294 -8.67 -13.21 -7.36
C HIS A 294 -8.26 -13.78 -5.98
N HIS A 295 -7.13 -14.48 -5.91
CA HIS A 295 -6.55 -14.96 -4.65
C HIS A 295 -5.04 -15.21 -4.75
N SER A 296 -4.38 -15.50 -3.61
CA SER A 296 -2.92 -15.63 -3.50
C SER A 296 -2.32 -16.90 -4.11
N ARG A 297 -3.14 -17.90 -4.49
CA ARG A 297 -2.64 -19.19 -5.01
C ARG A 297 -2.31 -19.19 -6.50
N PHE A 298 -2.62 -18.13 -7.22
CA PHE A 298 -2.18 -17.95 -8.61
C PHE A 298 -0.68 -17.70 -8.69
N ALA A 299 -0.04 -18.12 -9.78
CA ALA A 299 1.35 -17.80 -10.07
C ALA A 299 1.56 -16.28 -10.16
N ALA A 300 2.80 -15.82 -10.02
CA ALA A 300 3.10 -14.39 -9.94
C ALA A 300 2.72 -13.64 -11.24
N GLU A 301 2.92 -14.28 -12.38
CA GLU A 301 2.59 -13.75 -13.70
C GLU A 301 1.08 -13.64 -13.89
N ASP A 302 0.33 -14.69 -13.54
CA ASP A 302 -1.13 -14.71 -13.60
C ASP A 302 -1.73 -13.67 -12.67
N ARG A 303 -1.15 -13.48 -11.47
CA ARG A 303 -1.61 -12.46 -10.52
C ARG A 303 -1.45 -11.04 -11.08
N ALA A 304 -0.38 -10.76 -11.83
CA ALA A 304 -0.22 -9.47 -12.46
C ALA A 304 -1.31 -9.19 -13.51
N LEU A 305 -1.72 -10.20 -14.26
CA LEU A 305 -2.85 -10.11 -15.21
C LEU A 305 -4.17 -9.92 -14.47
N LEU A 306 -4.38 -10.65 -13.38
CA LEU A 306 -5.58 -10.53 -12.54
C LEU A 306 -5.66 -9.16 -11.85
N ASP A 307 -4.57 -8.63 -11.30
CA ASP A 307 -4.50 -7.29 -10.70
C ASP A 307 -4.93 -6.24 -11.74
N GLN A 308 -4.39 -6.32 -12.96
CA GLN A 308 -4.75 -5.40 -14.05
C GLN A 308 -6.22 -5.53 -14.46
N ALA A 309 -6.73 -6.76 -14.57
CA ALA A 309 -8.13 -6.99 -14.93
C ALA A 309 -9.10 -6.46 -13.86
N VAL A 310 -8.76 -6.61 -12.59
CA VAL A 310 -9.55 -6.07 -11.47
C VAL A 310 -9.58 -4.55 -11.51
N GLU A 311 -8.44 -3.89 -11.72
CA GLU A 311 -8.37 -2.42 -11.84
C GLU A 311 -9.15 -1.91 -13.06
N GLN A 312 -9.14 -2.63 -14.18
CA GLN A 312 -9.94 -2.30 -15.36
C GLN A 312 -11.44 -2.49 -15.13
N ALA A 313 -11.83 -3.50 -14.34
CA ALA A 313 -13.22 -3.84 -14.09
C ALA A 313 -13.92 -2.89 -13.10
N ILE A 314 -13.23 -2.58 -11.98
CA ILE A 314 -13.80 -1.80 -10.86
C ILE A 314 -12.83 -0.74 -10.30
N GLY A 315 -11.81 -0.33 -11.05
CA GLY A 315 -10.93 0.77 -10.68
C GLY A 315 -11.62 2.14 -10.79
N LYS A 316 -10.91 3.19 -10.39
CA LYS A 316 -11.42 4.58 -10.43
C LYS A 316 -11.85 5.04 -11.82
N ASP A 317 -11.14 4.60 -12.85
CA ASP A 317 -11.35 5.00 -14.24
C ASP A 317 -12.10 3.92 -15.04
N SER A 318 -12.61 2.88 -14.35
CA SER A 318 -13.36 1.81 -15.00
C SER A 318 -14.70 2.31 -15.55
N PRO A 319 -15.17 1.76 -16.68
CA PRO A 319 -16.46 2.14 -17.25
C PRO A 319 -17.61 1.80 -16.29
N MET A 320 -18.67 2.62 -16.35
CA MET A 320 -19.89 2.33 -15.61
C MET A 320 -20.57 1.07 -16.18
N GLY A 321 -21.21 0.32 -15.28
CA GLY A 321 -21.93 -0.90 -15.63
C GLY A 321 -21.68 -2.04 -14.66
N GLY A 322 -22.65 -2.92 -14.52
CA GLY A 322 -22.56 -4.03 -13.56
C GLY A 322 -21.35 -4.93 -13.80
N ARG A 323 -20.59 -5.16 -12.75
CA ARG A 323 -19.44 -6.08 -12.71
C ARG A 323 -19.38 -6.75 -11.35
N ILE A 324 -18.91 -7.99 -11.31
CA ILE A 324 -18.71 -8.74 -10.09
C ILE A 324 -17.25 -9.16 -10.02
N VAL A 325 -16.53 -8.69 -9.00
CA VAL A 325 -15.16 -9.10 -8.68
C VAL A 325 -15.19 -9.87 -7.37
N ILE A 326 -14.72 -11.11 -7.39
CA ILE A 326 -14.70 -11.99 -6.23
C ILE A 326 -13.25 -12.32 -5.90
N GLY A 327 -12.89 -12.23 -4.61
CA GLY A 327 -11.56 -12.63 -4.19
C GLY A 327 -11.41 -12.73 -2.68
N THR A 328 -10.15 -12.70 -2.26
CA THR A 328 -9.77 -12.80 -0.85
C THR A 328 -9.03 -11.54 -0.41
N GLN A 329 -8.25 -11.62 0.66
CA GLN A 329 -7.45 -10.51 1.21
C GLN A 329 -6.54 -9.82 0.18
N THR A 330 -6.26 -10.47 -0.94
CA THR A 330 -5.48 -9.87 -2.03
C THR A 330 -6.14 -8.63 -2.66
N LEU A 331 -7.45 -8.46 -2.48
CA LEU A 331 -8.20 -7.28 -2.93
C LEU A 331 -8.26 -6.15 -1.89
N GLU A 332 -7.77 -6.38 -0.67
CA GLU A 332 -7.77 -5.39 0.41
C GLU A 332 -6.69 -4.33 0.23
N GLN A 333 -5.57 -4.72 -0.36
CA GLN A 333 -4.36 -3.89 -0.45
C GLN A 333 -3.88 -3.78 -1.89
N SER A 334 -3.14 -2.74 -2.17
CA SER A 334 -2.35 -2.56 -3.41
C SER A 334 -3.12 -2.25 -4.71
N LEU A 335 -4.44 -2.31 -4.72
CA LEU A 335 -5.27 -2.00 -5.90
C LEU A 335 -6.10 -0.73 -5.67
N ASP A 336 -6.24 0.11 -6.69
CA ASP A 336 -7.04 1.34 -6.60
C ASP A 336 -8.47 1.07 -7.07
N LEU A 337 -9.27 0.48 -6.17
CA LEU A 337 -10.62 0.01 -6.43
C LEU A 337 -11.67 1.05 -6.04
N CYS A 338 -12.81 1.03 -6.77
CA CYS A 338 -13.94 1.95 -6.60
C CYS A 338 -15.25 1.19 -6.85
N ALA A 339 -15.65 0.32 -5.92
CA ALA A 339 -16.88 -0.45 -5.99
C ALA A 339 -18.09 0.33 -5.47
N ASP A 340 -19.28 -0.03 -5.92
CA ASP A 340 -20.55 0.56 -5.47
C ASP A 340 -21.18 -0.28 -4.34
N LEU A 341 -20.91 -1.60 -4.32
CA LEU A 341 -21.33 -2.52 -3.27
C LEU A 341 -20.15 -3.40 -2.83
N LEU A 342 -19.97 -3.53 -1.52
CA LEU A 342 -19.05 -4.48 -0.90
C LEU A 342 -19.84 -5.57 -0.17
N ILE A 343 -19.58 -6.82 -0.52
CA ILE A 343 -20.04 -8.01 0.21
C ILE A 343 -18.82 -8.64 0.87
N THR A 344 -18.85 -8.79 2.20
CA THR A 344 -17.65 -9.24 2.92
C THR A 344 -17.98 -10.15 4.10
N ASP A 345 -17.11 -11.11 4.39
CA ASP A 345 -17.13 -11.83 5.65
C ASP A 345 -16.76 -10.92 6.82
N LEU A 346 -17.20 -11.26 8.03
CA LEU A 346 -16.73 -10.59 9.24
C LEU A 346 -15.22 -10.69 9.36
N CYS A 347 -14.60 -9.59 9.74
CA CYS A 347 -13.15 -9.47 9.90
C CYS A 347 -12.85 -8.47 11.02
N PRO A 348 -11.59 -8.36 11.49
CA PRO A 348 -11.17 -7.31 12.42
C PRO A 348 -11.52 -5.91 11.89
N MET A 349 -11.73 -4.97 12.79
CA MET A 349 -12.23 -3.63 12.44
C MET A 349 -11.28 -2.85 11.52
N ASP A 350 -9.99 -2.97 11.72
CA ASP A 350 -8.95 -2.38 10.87
C ASP A 350 -9.01 -2.89 9.43
N VAL A 351 -9.19 -4.21 9.26
CA VAL A 351 -9.40 -4.85 7.95
C VAL A 351 -10.74 -4.42 7.33
N LEU A 352 -11.80 -4.34 8.14
CA LEU A 352 -13.11 -3.87 7.66
C LEU A 352 -13.03 -2.44 7.13
N LEU A 353 -12.34 -1.56 7.81
CA LEU A 353 -12.13 -0.17 7.36
C LEU A 353 -11.34 -0.12 6.04
N GLN A 354 -10.35 -1.00 5.85
CA GLN A 354 -9.63 -1.12 4.57
C GLN A 354 -10.54 -1.58 3.44
N ARG A 355 -11.39 -2.60 3.69
CA ARG A 355 -12.39 -3.09 2.73
C ARG A 355 -13.40 -2.00 2.37
N ILE A 356 -13.91 -1.27 3.37
CA ILE A 356 -14.81 -0.11 3.16
C ILE A 356 -14.10 0.99 2.36
N GLY A 357 -12.80 1.17 2.52
CA GLY A 357 -12.00 2.07 1.71
C GLY A 357 -12.02 1.77 0.21
N ARG A 358 -12.42 0.56 -0.20
CA ARG A 358 -12.56 0.14 -1.61
C ARG A 358 -13.91 0.49 -2.24
N LEU A 359 -14.86 0.93 -1.44
CA LEU A 359 -16.09 1.50 -1.95
C LEU A 359 -15.83 2.88 -2.56
N HIS A 360 -16.79 3.34 -3.35
CA HIS A 360 -16.73 4.59 -4.11
C HIS A 360 -15.97 5.70 -3.38
N GLN A 361 -14.87 6.18 -3.98
CA GLN A 361 -14.06 7.25 -3.40
C GLN A 361 -14.73 8.60 -3.67
N ILE A 362 -14.84 9.40 -2.60
CA ILE A 362 -15.47 10.72 -2.64
C ILE A 362 -14.65 11.67 -3.52
N GLY A 363 -15.34 12.52 -4.27
CA GLY A 363 -14.74 13.58 -5.10
C GLY A 363 -14.97 13.44 -6.61
N ARG A 364 -15.70 12.42 -7.05
CA ARG A 364 -16.23 12.37 -8.43
C ARG A 364 -17.75 12.42 -8.37
N ALA A 365 -18.30 13.62 -8.52
CA ALA A 365 -19.67 13.75 -8.96
C ALA A 365 -19.72 13.11 -10.35
N HIS A 366 -20.45 12.00 -10.48
CA HIS A 366 -20.89 11.55 -11.78
C HIS A 366 -21.96 12.55 -12.23
N VAL A 367 -21.56 13.44 -13.13
CA VAL A 367 -22.49 14.25 -13.92
C VAL A 367 -23.04 13.39 -15.03
#